data_ab0f1ecee653685850b025ecb83c4501
#
_entry.id   ab0f1ecee653685850b025ecb83c4501
#
_cell.length_a   1.000
_cell.length_b   1.000
_cell.length_c   1.000
_cell.angle_alpha   90.00
_cell.angle_beta   90.00
_cell.angle_gamma   90.00
#
_symmetry.space_group_name_H-M   'P 1'
#
loop_
_entity.id
_entity.type
_entity.pdbx_description
1 polymer ?
#
loop_
_entity_poly.entity_id
_entity_poly.type
_entity_poly.pdbx_seq_one_letter_code
_entity_poly.pdbx_strand_id
1 'polypeptide(L)'
;MGKLNFLYAMDLPHRAKLVYLYLNDRKNKDNVSWPGINTIARDLSLSRSTVKRAIQDLEIAGLVRKEAHYRANGSATSNRYYLVGQGDQP
;
A
#
# COMPACT_ATOMS: atom_id res chain seq x y z
N MET A 1 -19.72 -1.71 10.93
CA MET A 1 -19.13 -2.61 10.00
C MET A 1 -18.53 -1.93 8.83
N GLY A 2 -17.30 -1.91 8.70
CA GLY A 2 -16.64 -1.30 7.61
C GLY A 2 -16.02 -2.32 6.68
N LYS A 3 -15.72 -1.89 5.47
CA LYS A 3 -15.00 -2.72 4.53
C LYS A 3 -13.64 -3.13 5.06
N LEU A 4 -13.13 -2.42 6.05
CA LEU A 4 -11.80 -2.64 6.58
C LEU A 4 -11.78 -3.46 7.86
N ASN A 5 -12.89 -4.06 8.24
CA ASN A 5 -12.92 -4.89 9.43
C ASN A 5 -11.89 -6.02 9.35
N PHE A 6 -11.69 -6.58 8.17
CA PHE A 6 -10.71 -7.65 8.00
C PHE A 6 -9.31 -7.18 8.41
N LEU A 7 -9.01 -5.91 8.14
CA LEU A 7 -7.70 -5.36 8.43
C LEU A 7 -7.43 -5.33 9.93
N TYR A 8 -8.43 -4.95 10.70
CA TYR A 8 -8.27 -4.87 12.15
C TYR A 8 -8.12 -6.25 12.77
N ALA A 9 -8.68 -7.26 12.15
CA ALA A 9 -8.60 -8.62 12.66
C ALA A 9 -7.31 -9.33 12.26
N MET A 10 -6.57 -8.79 11.31
CA MET A 10 -5.35 -9.43 10.85
C MET A 10 -4.19 -9.19 11.81
N ASP A 11 -3.32 -10.18 11.89
CA ASP A 11 -2.13 -10.10 12.73
C ASP A 11 -1.02 -9.40 11.95
N LEU A 12 -1.15 -8.09 11.81
CA LEU A 12 -0.19 -7.28 11.08
C LEU A 12 0.41 -6.23 12.00
N PRO A 13 1.67 -5.83 11.76
CA PRO A 13 2.24 -4.70 12.48
C PRO A 13 1.40 -3.45 12.26
N HIS A 14 1.41 -2.57 13.25
CA HIS A 14 0.66 -1.32 13.15
C HIS A 14 1.07 -0.51 11.93
N ARG A 15 2.36 -0.50 11.63
CA ARG A 15 2.85 0.25 10.46
C ARG A 15 2.20 -0.24 9.17
N ALA A 16 2.00 -1.55 9.06
CA ALA A 16 1.40 -2.12 7.86
C ALA A 16 -0.06 -1.71 7.75
N LYS A 17 -0.79 -1.76 8.86
CA LYS A 17 -2.19 -1.36 8.85
C LYS A 17 -2.34 0.12 8.48
N LEU A 18 -1.46 0.95 9.03
CA LEU A 18 -1.49 2.39 8.77
C LEU A 18 -1.22 2.68 7.29
N VAL A 19 -0.21 2.03 6.72
CA VAL A 19 0.12 2.24 5.31
C VAL A 19 -1.02 1.73 4.43
N TYR A 20 -1.62 0.60 4.77
CA TYR A 20 -2.75 0.09 4.00
C TYR A 20 -3.91 1.08 4.00
N LEU A 21 -4.24 1.64 5.16
CA LEU A 21 -5.30 2.63 5.25
C LEU A 21 -5.00 3.85 4.39
N TYR A 22 -3.76 4.29 4.41
CA TYR A 22 -3.33 5.43 3.61
C TYR A 22 -3.48 5.14 2.11
N LEU A 23 -3.00 3.98 1.68
CA LEU A 23 -3.11 3.60 0.27
C LEU A 23 -4.56 3.43 -0.16
N ASN A 24 -5.36 2.85 0.72
CA ASN A 24 -6.78 2.67 0.44
C ASN A 24 -7.50 4.01 0.27
N ASP A 25 -7.10 4.99 1.07
CA ASP A 25 -7.68 6.33 0.99
C ASP A 25 -7.32 7.03 -0.31
N ARG A 26 -6.16 6.70 -0.87
CA ARG A 26 -5.65 7.38 -2.06
C ARG A 26 -5.82 6.58 -3.34
N LYS A 27 -6.39 5.42 -3.28
CA LYS A 27 -6.57 4.60 -4.46
C LYS A 27 -7.62 5.21 -5.38
N ASN A 28 -7.48 4.92 -6.67
CA ASN A 28 -8.50 5.31 -7.63
C ASN A 28 -9.56 4.21 -7.73
N LYS A 29 -10.48 4.35 -8.67
CA LYS A 29 -11.56 3.37 -8.83
C LYS A 29 -11.08 2.00 -9.28
N ASP A 30 -9.86 1.91 -9.77
CA ASP A 30 -9.27 0.64 -10.19
C ASP A 30 -8.46 0.00 -9.07
N ASN A 31 -8.56 0.51 -7.86
CA ASN A 31 -7.82 0.03 -6.68
C ASN A 31 -6.32 0.16 -6.83
N VAL A 32 -5.88 1.20 -7.52
CA VAL A 32 -4.46 1.49 -7.72
C VAL A 32 -4.10 2.75 -6.98
N SER A 33 -2.99 2.70 -6.26
CA SER A 33 -2.49 3.84 -5.52
C SER A 33 -1.09 4.17 -5.99
N TRP A 34 -0.78 5.47 -6.08
CA TRP A 34 0.44 5.94 -6.74
C TRP A 34 1.46 6.63 -5.85
N PRO A 35 1.18 6.95 -4.59
CA PRO A 35 2.14 7.77 -3.85
C PRO A 35 3.47 7.05 -3.69
N GLY A 36 4.54 7.81 -3.80
CA GLY A 36 5.88 7.26 -3.62
C GLY A 36 6.20 7.06 -2.15
N ILE A 37 7.26 6.34 -1.89
CA ILE A 37 7.70 6.04 -0.52
C ILE A 37 7.93 7.33 0.28
N ASN A 38 8.56 8.32 -0.35
CA ASN A 38 8.83 9.59 0.34
C ASN A 38 7.54 10.30 0.74
N THR A 39 6.55 10.28 -0.13
CA THR A 39 5.26 10.91 0.13
C THR A 39 4.54 10.21 1.28
N ILE A 40 4.52 8.90 1.26
CA ILE A 40 3.88 8.12 2.32
C ILE A 40 4.57 8.38 3.65
N ALA A 41 5.90 8.36 3.66
CA ALA A 41 6.67 8.56 4.87
C ALA A 41 6.40 9.94 5.46
N ARG A 42 6.37 10.96 4.62
CA ARG A 42 6.11 12.32 5.08
C ARG A 42 4.71 12.45 5.66
N ASP A 43 3.73 11.94 4.92
CA ASP A 43 2.33 12.12 5.33
C ASP A 43 1.99 11.34 6.59
N LEU A 44 2.63 10.21 6.80
CA LEU A 44 2.37 9.37 7.97
C LEU A 44 3.39 9.58 9.08
N SER A 45 4.35 10.46 8.87
CA SER A 45 5.42 10.73 9.85
C SER A 45 6.20 9.46 10.19
N LEU A 46 6.48 8.67 9.18
CA LEU A 46 7.25 7.44 9.32
C LEU A 46 8.56 7.57 8.56
N SER A 47 9.54 6.77 8.93
CA SER A 47 10.78 6.72 8.16
C SER A 47 10.53 5.97 6.85
N ARG A 48 11.38 6.21 5.87
CA ARG A 48 11.29 5.51 4.60
C ARG A 48 11.46 4.00 4.79
N SER A 49 12.36 3.61 5.67
CA SER A 49 12.58 2.19 5.96
C SER A 49 11.32 1.55 6.53
N THR A 50 10.66 2.26 7.42
CA THR A 50 9.42 1.76 8.03
C THR A 50 8.34 1.57 6.98
N VAL A 51 8.22 2.54 6.06
CA VAL A 51 7.22 2.44 4.98
C VAL A 51 7.53 1.24 4.08
N LYS A 52 8.79 1.05 3.72
CA LYS A 52 9.19 -0.08 2.88
C LYS A 52 8.86 -1.41 3.54
N ARG A 53 9.13 -1.52 4.84
CA ARG A 53 8.82 -2.74 5.58
C ARG A 53 7.32 -2.97 5.66
N ALA A 54 6.57 -1.88 5.87
CA ALA A 54 5.12 -1.98 5.93
C ALA A 54 4.55 -2.50 4.61
N ILE A 55 5.05 -2.00 3.50
CA ILE A 55 4.59 -2.45 2.19
C ILE A 55 4.95 -3.91 1.98
N GLN A 56 6.14 -4.31 2.40
CA GLN A 56 6.54 -5.70 2.30
C GLN A 56 5.62 -6.60 3.14
N ASP A 57 5.28 -6.17 4.35
CA ASP A 57 4.33 -6.91 5.18
C ASP A 57 2.99 -7.09 4.47
N LEU A 58 2.53 -6.05 3.81
CA LEU A 58 1.27 -6.10 3.08
C LEU A 58 1.35 -7.02 1.86
N GLU A 59 2.49 -7.02 1.19
CA GLU A 59 2.69 -7.93 0.06
C GLU A 59 2.68 -9.38 0.51
N ILE A 60 3.37 -9.66 1.61
CA ILE A 60 3.41 -11.01 2.17
C ILE A 60 2.02 -11.47 2.57
N ALA A 61 1.24 -10.56 3.12
CA ALA A 61 -0.13 -10.87 3.54
C ALA A 61 -1.11 -10.98 2.37
N GLY A 62 -0.66 -10.61 1.17
CA GLY A 62 -1.52 -10.68 -0.01
C GLY A 62 -2.49 -9.54 -0.14
N LEU A 63 -2.26 -8.44 0.56
CA LEU A 63 -3.18 -7.30 0.53
C LEU A 63 -2.76 -6.23 -0.48
N VAL A 64 -1.51 -6.23 -0.87
CA VAL A 64 -0.99 -5.25 -1.81
C VAL A 64 -0.07 -5.97 -2.79
N ARG A 65 -0.16 -5.59 -4.05
CA ARG A 65 0.78 -6.03 -5.06
C ARG A 65 1.48 -4.81 -5.60
N LYS A 66 2.80 -4.83 -5.57
CA LYS A 66 3.62 -3.72 -6.04
C LYS A 66 4.08 -4.01 -7.46
N GLU A 67 3.96 -3.00 -8.31
CA GLU A 67 4.42 -3.11 -9.69
C GLU A 67 5.24 -1.89 -10.02
N ALA A 68 6.48 -2.11 -10.44
CA ALA A 68 7.39 -1.04 -10.79
C ALA A 68 7.11 -0.57 -12.22
N HIS A 69 7.24 0.74 -12.45
CA HIS A 69 7.11 1.32 -13.75
C HIS A 69 8.44 1.92 -14.16
N TYR A 70 8.79 1.74 -15.41
CA TYR A 70 10.09 2.17 -15.92
C TYR A 70 9.89 3.15 -17.07
N ARG A 71 10.84 4.06 -17.19
CA ARG A 71 10.89 4.95 -18.34
C ARG A 71 11.46 4.20 -19.52
N ALA A 72 11.35 4.81 -20.71
CA ALA A 72 11.89 4.20 -21.92
C ALA A 72 13.37 3.90 -21.82
N ASN A 73 14.10 4.65 -21.00
CA ASN A 73 15.54 4.44 -20.83
C ASN A 73 15.88 3.39 -19.76
N GLY A 74 14.87 2.72 -19.24
CA GLY A 74 15.08 1.67 -18.25
C GLY A 74 15.09 2.11 -16.80
N SER A 75 14.99 3.41 -16.54
CA SER A 75 14.97 3.91 -15.16
C SER A 75 13.59 3.76 -14.55
N ALA A 76 13.56 3.29 -13.31
CA ALA A 76 12.30 3.19 -12.59
C ALA A 76 11.77 4.59 -12.29
N THR A 77 10.48 4.83 -12.56
CA THR A 77 9.87 6.11 -12.28
C THR A 77 9.10 6.11 -10.98
N SER A 78 8.27 5.09 -10.77
CA SER A 78 7.44 5.00 -9.57
C SER A 78 6.89 3.59 -9.49
N ASN A 79 6.31 3.28 -8.34
CA ASN A 79 5.62 2.02 -8.14
C ASN A 79 4.13 2.28 -8.13
N ARG A 80 3.40 1.33 -8.66
CA ARG A 80 1.96 1.28 -8.48
C ARG A 80 1.67 0.24 -7.42
N TYR A 81 0.77 0.58 -6.52
CA TYR A 81 0.35 -0.34 -5.47
C TYR A 81 -1.08 -0.74 -5.75
N TYR A 82 -1.26 -2.02 -6.07
CA TYR A 82 -2.59 -2.57 -6.34
C TYR A 82 -3.12 -3.15 -5.05
N LEU A 83 -4.24 -2.64 -4.59
CA LEU A 83 -4.85 -3.09 -3.35
C LEU A 83 -5.73 -4.30 -3.64
N VAL A 84 -5.34 -5.42 -3.05
CA VAL A 84 -6.09 -6.66 -3.20
C VAL A 84 -6.86 -6.86 -1.91
N GLY A 85 -7.97 -6.16 -1.80
CA GLY A 85 -8.75 -6.20 -0.58
C GLY A 85 -9.80 -7.27 -0.63
N GLN A 86 -10.06 -7.87 0.52
CA GLN A 86 -11.12 -8.84 0.61
C GLN A 86 -12.48 -8.18 0.56
N GLY A 87 -12.52 -6.90 0.89
CA GLY A 87 -13.75 -6.15 0.81
C GLY A 87 -14.17 -5.83 -0.61
N ASP A 88 -13.34 -6.13 -1.59
CA ASP A 88 -13.66 -5.86 -2.99
C ASP A 88 -14.43 -6.99 -3.65
N GLN A 89 -14.73 -8.01 -2.90
CA GLN A 89 -15.46 -9.13 -3.46
C GLN A 89 -16.86 -8.69 -3.84
N PRO A 90 -17.28 -9.00 -5.03
CA PRO A 90 -18.64 -8.65 -5.43
C PRO A 90 -19.66 -9.42 -4.63
#